data_c66bff5127798b2c4a34e820ee74250e
#
_entry.id   c66bff5127798b2c4a34e820ee74250e
#
_cell.length_a   1.000
_cell.length_b   1.000
_cell.length_c   1.000
_cell.angle_alpha   90.00
_cell.angle_beta   90.00
_cell.angle_gamma   90.00
#
_symmetry.space_group_name_H-M   'P 1'
#
loop_
_entity.id
_entity.type
_entity.pdbx_description
1 polymer ?
#
loop_
_entity_poly.entity_id
_entity_poly.type
_entity_poly.pdbx_seq_one_letter_code
_entity_poly.pdbx_strand_id
1 'polypeptide(L)'
;MLKTKGQALECFKKVKAKAKLECNNKLKALRTDRGGEFMSNLFSVFCDEGGIKHYTTTPYSPQQNGVVERRNQTVVEMARCMLKTMRVPPEFWGEAVCTAVYILNRSPTKSLDKKTPYEAWHGKKPKVSHMKTFGCTAYVKATGPGLNKLSDRSSKMMFIGYESGTKGYRFYDLSAKKLVISRDVIFDERQPCNLTSGVSSSEQAIDSFIVHYEETDRNPTTAVAVDNPVDGDQ
;
A
#
# COMPACT_ATOMS: atom_id res chain seq x y z
N MET A 1 1.39 9.38 1.78
CA MET A 1 2.10 9.09 3.06
C MET A 1 2.02 10.30 3.96
N LEU A 2 1.98 10.09 5.28
CA LEU A 2 2.02 11.18 6.25
C LEU A 2 3.44 11.72 6.36
N LYS A 3 3.61 13.03 6.41
CA LYS A 3 4.91 13.68 6.67
C LYS A 3 5.19 13.78 8.17
N THR A 4 4.13 13.92 8.98
CA THR A 4 4.21 14.02 10.43
C THR A 4 3.08 13.22 11.09
N LYS A 5 3.27 12.77 12.33
CA LYS A 5 2.23 12.09 13.12
C LYS A 5 1.00 12.97 13.35
N GLY A 6 1.17 14.29 13.49
CA GLY A 6 0.06 15.23 13.67
C GLY A 6 -0.94 15.28 12.51
N GLN A 7 -0.58 14.78 11.31
CA GLN A 7 -1.49 14.69 10.17
C GLN A 7 -2.46 13.49 10.25
N ALA A 8 -2.32 12.61 11.24
CA ALA A 8 -3.09 11.37 11.33
C ALA A 8 -4.60 11.63 11.40
N LEU A 9 -5.05 12.58 12.24
CA LEU A 9 -6.46 12.93 12.38
C LEU A 9 -7.07 13.43 11.06
N GLU A 10 -6.40 14.35 10.37
CA GLU A 10 -6.90 14.89 9.11
C GLU A 10 -6.97 13.83 8.00
N CYS A 11 -5.98 12.95 7.93
CA CYS A 11 -6.03 11.82 7.01
C CYS A 11 -7.13 10.82 7.37
N PHE A 12 -7.33 10.57 8.65
CA PHE A 12 -8.42 9.71 9.12
C PHE A 12 -9.79 10.27 8.76
N LYS A 13 -10.02 11.57 8.96
CA LYS A 13 -11.25 12.27 8.54
C LYS A 13 -11.54 12.06 7.05
N LYS A 14 -10.51 12.23 6.18
CA LYS A 14 -10.64 12.02 4.73
C LYS A 14 -10.99 10.57 4.38
N VAL A 15 -10.31 9.60 4.99
CA VAL A 15 -10.58 8.16 4.77
C VAL A 15 -11.98 7.80 5.24
N LYS A 16 -12.41 8.27 6.44
CA LYS A 16 -13.76 8.05 6.95
C LYS A 16 -14.83 8.61 6.01
N ALA A 17 -14.65 9.84 5.53
CA ALA A 17 -15.59 10.48 4.61
C ALA A 17 -15.70 9.69 3.28
N LYS A 18 -14.56 9.30 2.70
CA LYS A 18 -14.51 8.48 1.49
C LYS A 18 -15.19 7.13 1.68
N ALA A 19 -14.85 6.41 2.75
CA ALA A 19 -15.44 5.11 3.06
C ALA A 19 -16.96 5.21 3.24
N LYS A 20 -17.46 6.25 3.92
CA LYS A 20 -18.90 6.50 4.09
C LYS A 20 -19.61 6.69 2.75
N LEU A 21 -19.01 7.43 1.80
CA LEU A 21 -19.58 7.63 0.47
C LEU A 21 -19.58 6.33 -0.36
N GLU A 22 -18.53 5.52 -0.25
CA GLU A 22 -18.39 4.29 -1.03
C GLU A 22 -19.31 3.16 -0.56
N CYS A 23 -19.49 2.98 0.75
CA CYS A 23 -20.29 1.86 1.28
C CYS A 23 -21.65 2.29 1.85
N ASN A 24 -21.96 3.56 1.90
CA ASN A 24 -23.17 4.11 2.54
C ASN A 24 -23.37 3.64 4.00
N ASN A 25 -22.28 3.31 4.69
CA ASN A 25 -22.28 2.84 6.07
C ASN A 25 -21.59 3.85 6.99
N LYS A 26 -22.00 3.84 8.28
CA LYS A 26 -21.35 4.64 9.32
C LYS A 26 -20.29 3.80 10.03
N LEU A 27 -19.13 4.42 10.30
CA LEU A 27 -18.10 3.82 11.15
C LEU A 27 -18.64 3.79 12.60
N LYS A 28 -18.82 2.60 13.17
CA LYS A 28 -19.34 2.41 14.52
C LYS A 28 -18.24 2.34 15.58
N ALA A 29 -17.09 1.80 15.21
CA ALA A 29 -16.00 1.57 16.13
C ALA A 29 -14.65 1.68 15.42
N LEU A 30 -13.65 2.14 16.14
CA LEU A 30 -12.25 2.22 15.71
C LEU A 30 -11.39 1.59 16.81
N ARG A 31 -10.44 0.75 16.41
CA ARG A 31 -9.40 0.25 17.32
C ARG A 31 -8.05 0.79 16.88
N THR A 32 -7.31 1.35 17.81
CA THR A 32 -5.95 1.85 17.60
C THR A 32 -5.02 1.33 18.69
N ASP A 33 -3.72 1.49 18.45
CA ASP A 33 -2.74 1.45 19.52
C ASP A 33 -2.83 2.73 20.39
N ARG A 34 -1.90 2.86 21.35
CA ARG A 34 -1.77 4.06 22.18
C ARG A 34 -0.81 5.10 21.60
N GLY A 35 -0.66 5.16 20.28
CA GLY A 35 0.10 6.24 19.65
C GLY A 35 -0.40 7.61 20.08
N GLY A 36 0.49 8.54 20.37
CA GLY A 36 0.10 9.89 20.83
C GLY A 36 -0.83 10.61 19.88
N GLU A 37 -0.77 10.31 18.59
CA GLU A 37 -1.65 10.80 17.56
C GLU A 37 -3.13 10.40 17.75
N PHE A 38 -3.39 9.22 18.34
CA PHE A 38 -4.73 8.70 18.63
C PHE A 38 -5.21 9.00 20.04
N MET A 39 -4.28 9.34 20.94
CA MET A 39 -4.58 9.69 22.34
C MET A 39 -4.78 11.19 22.56
N SER A 40 -4.71 11.98 21.50
CA SER A 40 -4.92 13.43 21.60
C SER A 40 -6.38 13.77 21.92
N ASN A 41 -6.60 14.82 22.69
CA ASN A 41 -7.93 15.32 23.02
C ASN A 41 -8.76 15.63 21.76
N LEU A 42 -8.14 16.19 20.72
CA LEU A 42 -8.79 16.47 19.44
C LEU A 42 -9.30 15.19 18.76
N PHE A 43 -8.58 14.08 18.89
CA PHE A 43 -9.01 12.81 18.34
C PHE A 43 -10.18 12.21 19.12
N SER A 44 -10.15 12.31 20.46
CA SER A 44 -11.25 11.87 21.32
C SER A 44 -12.54 12.63 21.01
N VAL A 45 -12.50 13.96 21.03
CA VAL A 45 -13.65 14.81 20.69
C VAL A 45 -14.22 14.47 19.32
N PHE A 46 -13.37 14.27 18.32
CA PHE A 46 -13.83 13.87 16.99
C PHE A 46 -14.54 12.51 16.97
N CYS A 47 -14.08 11.54 17.76
CA CYS A 47 -14.75 10.24 17.88
C CYS A 47 -16.09 10.37 18.57
N ASP A 48 -16.17 11.14 19.66
CA ASP A 48 -17.37 11.36 20.44
C ASP A 48 -18.46 12.08 19.64
N GLU A 49 -18.11 13.18 18.96
CA GLU A 49 -19.01 13.90 18.03
C GLU A 49 -19.49 13.01 16.88
N GLY A 50 -18.64 12.11 16.42
CA GLY A 50 -18.95 11.16 15.34
C GLY A 50 -19.73 9.93 15.78
N GLY A 51 -19.98 9.74 17.08
CA GLY A 51 -20.59 8.53 17.66
C GLY A 51 -19.74 7.27 17.41
N ILE A 52 -18.41 7.40 17.36
CA ILE A 52 -17.46 6.32 17.08
C ILE A 52 -16.91 5.81 18.40
N LYS A 53 -17.17 4.52 18.72
CA LYS A 53 -16.51 3.89 19.86
C LYS A 53 -15.01 3.74 19.61
N HIS A 54 -14.21 4.42 20.40
CA HIS A 54 -12.74 4.31 20.28
C HIS A 54 -12.21 3.28 21.28
N TYR A 55 -11.65 2.18 20.76
CA TYR A 55 -10.99 1.14 21.54
C TYR A 55 -9.49 1.29 21.40
N THR A 56 -8.80 1.36 22.51
CA THR A 56 -7.32 1.33 22.55
C THR A 56 -6.83 -0.02 23.03
N THR A 57 -5.66 -0.44 22.60
CA THR A 57 -5.01 -1.65 23.12
C THR A 57 -4.66 -1.46 24.60
N THR A 58 -4.73 -2.55 25.38
CA THR A 58 -4.31 -2.52 26.78
C THR A 58 -2.81 -2.24 26.86
N PRO A 59 -2.31 -1.51 27.89
CA PRO A 59 -0.89 -1.34 28.09
C PRO A 59 -0.19 -2.70 28.14
N TYR A 60 0.98 -2.79 27.55
CA TYR A 60 1.80 -4.01 27.54
C TYR A 60 1.14 -5.25 26.90
N SER A 61 0.14 -5.07 26.04
CA SER A 61 -0.54 -6.17 25.34
C SER A 61 -0.46 -6.01 23.82
N PRO A 62 0.74 -6.14 23.20
CA PRO A 62 0.92 -5.98 21.75
C PRO A 62 0.11 -6.99 20.94
N GLN A 63 -0.21 -8.16 21.52
CA GLN A 63 -1.01 -9.21 20.85
C GLN A 63 -2.39 -8.71 20.38
N GLN A 64 -2.96 -7.71 21.06
CA GLN A 64 -4.25 -7.13 20.68
C GLN A 64 -4.20 -6.34 19.35
N ASN A 65 -3.02 -5.91 18.92
CA ASN A 65 -2.80 -5.20 17.64
C ASN A 65 -2.23 -6.10 16.52
N GLY A 66 -1.99 -7.38 16.82
CA GLY A 66 -1.28 -8.30 15.93
C GLY A 66 -1.89 -8.47 14.53
N VAL A 67 -3.19 -8.19 14.35
CA VAL A 67 -3.82 -8.22 13.02
C VAL A 67 -3.31 -7.06 12.16
N VAL A 68 -3.27 -5.86 12.73
CA VAL A 68 -2.81 -4.64 12.04
C VAL A 68 -1.31 -4.74 11.77
N GLU A 69 -0.53 -5.16 12.77
CA GLU A 69 0.92 -5.35 12.64
C GLU A 69 1.28 -6.32 11.53
N ARG A 70 0.66 -7.52 11.53
CA ARG A 70 0.88 -8.51 10.44
C ARG A 70 0.49 -7.97 9.07
N ARG A 71 -0.59 -7.18 9.00
CA ARG A 71 -1.00 -6.58 7.73
C ARG A 71 0.02 -5.56 7.25
N ASN A 72 0.50 -4.72 8.14
CA ASN A 72 1.55 -3.73 7.84
C ASN A 72 2.84 -4.42 7.42
N GLN A 73 3.27 -5.46 8.15
CA GLN A 73 4.44 -6.28 7.79
C GLN A 73 4.30 -6.85 6.37
N THR A 74 3.16 -7.47 6.03
CA THR A 74 2.92 -8.02 4.69
C THR A 74 3.05 -6.94 3.60
N VAL A 75 2.51 -5.73 3.83
CA VAL A 75 2.62 -4.63 2.87
C VAL A 75 4.06 -4.18 2.69
N VAL A 76 4.79 -4.02 3.81
CA VAL A 76 6.20 -3.59 3.81
C VAL A 76 7.10 -4.62 3.15
N GLU A 77 6.93 -5.90 3.45
CA GLU A 77 7.70 -6.99 2.84
C GLU A 77 7.45 -7.06 1.34
N MET A 78 6.20 -6.97 0.90
CA MET A 78 5.85 -6.97 -0.52
C MET A 78 6.48 -5.77 -1.25
N ALA A 79 6.40 -4.57 -0.68
CA ALA A 79 7.03 -3.38 -1.24
C ALA A 79 8.56 -3.54 -1.34
N ARG A 80 9.20 -4.07 -0.30
CA ARG A 80 10.64 -4.37 -0.27
C ARG A 80 11.03 -5.38 -1.36
N CYS A 81 10.26 -6.47 -1.51
CA CYS A 81 10.50 -7.46 -2.56
C CYS A 81 10.41 -6.85 -3.95
N MET A 82 9.39 -6.03 -4.21
CA MET A 82 9.24 -5.36 -5.52
C MET A 82 10.42 -4.44 -5.83
N LEU A 83 10.86 -3.62 -4.87
CA LEU A 83 12.01 -2.74 -5.04
C LEU A 83 13.30 -3.53 -5.32
N LYS A 84 13.57 -4.58 -4.54
CA LYS A 84 14.79 -5.38 -4.67
C LYS A 84 14.81 -6.20 -5.96
N THR A 85 13.72 -6.87 -6.31
CA THR A 85 13.64 -7.73 -7.51
C THR A 85 13.90 -6.94 -8.78
N MET A 86 13.34 -5.75 -8.88
CA MET A 86 13.46 -4.90 -10.07
C MET A 86 14.56 -3.82 -9.92
N ARG A 87 15.37 -3.90 -8.87
CA ARG A 87 16.47 -2.94 -8.60
C ARG A 87 16.01 -1.48 -8.66
N VAL A 88 14.80 -1.23 -8.16
CA VAL A 88 14.23 0.12 -8.12
C VAL A 88 14.80 0.87 -6.91
N PRO A 89 15.22 2.14 -7.06
CA PRO A 89 15.76 2.94 -5.97
C PRO A 89 14.81 3.06 -4.79
N PRO A 90 15.34 3.11 -3.55
CA PRO A 90 14.53 3.20 -2.33
C PRO A 90 13.60 4.41 -2.25
N GLU A 91 13.92 5.48 -2.97
CA GLU A 91 13.09 6.69 -3.06
C GLU A 91 11.67 6.43 -3.60
N PHE A 92 11.48 5.34 -4.38
CA PHE A 92 10.18 4.89 -4.88
C PHE A 92 9.41 4.00 -3.90
N TRP A 93 9.88 3.88 -2.68
CA TRP A 93 9.24 3.08 -1.65
C TRP A 93 7.74 3.41 -1.47
N GLY A 94 7.37 4.70 -1.54
CA GLY A 94 5.97 5.11 -1.44
C GLY A 94 5.09 4.56 -2.54
N GLU A 95 5.58 4.57 -3.79
CA GLU A 95 4.87 3.99 -4.94
C GLU A 95 4.81 2.46 -4.82
N ALA A 96 5.87 1.83 -4.32
CA ALA A 96 5.89 0.39 -4.06
C ALA A 96 4.84 -0.01 -3.00
N VAL A 97 4.71 0.73 -1.90
CA VAL A 97 3.66 0.52 -0.88
C VAL A 97 2.26 0.68 -1.48
N CYS A 98 2.02 1.75 -2.24
CA CYS A 98 0.74 1.96 -2.91
C CYS A 98 0.39 0.80 -3.85
N THR A 99 1.38 0.33 -4.61
CA THR A 99 1.22 -0.80 -5.53
C THR A 99 0.99 -2.11 -4.76
N ALA A 100 1.70 -2.35 -3.65
CA ALA A 100 1.49 -3.51 -2.79
C ALA A 100 0.05 -3.55 -2.25
N VAL A 101 -0.46 -2.45 -1.73
CA VAL A 101 -1.84 -2.33 -1.26
C VAL A 101 -2.85 -2.56 -2.39
N TYR A 102 -2.56 -2.01 -3.58
CA TYR A 102 -3.41 -2.21 -4.76
C TYR A 102 -3.54 -3.68 -5.13
N ILE A 103 -2.43 -4.42 -5.15
CA ILE A 103 -2.38 -5.86 -5.46
C ILE A 103 -3.05 -6.67 -4.35
N LEU A 104 -2.70 -6.42 -3.08
CA LEU A 104 -3.26 -7.15 -1.94
C LEU A 104 -4.77 -7.01 -1.82
N ASN A 105 -5.34 -5.86 -2.18
CA ASN A 105 -6.78 -5.67 -2.21
C ASN A 105 -7.48 -6.47 -3.33
N ARG A 106 -6.73 -6.90 -4.35
CA ARG A 106 -7.23 -7.70 -5.49
C ARG A 106 -6.80 -9.16 -5.41
N SER A 107 -6.08 -9.54 -4.37
CA SER A 107 -5.69 -10.92 -4.09
C SER A 107 -6.65 -11.57 -3.07
N PRO A 108 -6.96 -12.87 -3.19
CA PRO A 108 -7.77 -13.58 -2.21
C PRO A 108 -7.11 -13.56 -0.83
N THR A 109 -7.92 -13.49 0.22
CA THR A 109 -7.44 -13.54 1.60
C THR A 109 -8.19 -14.60 2.40
N LYS A 110 -7.50 -15.27 3.33
CA LYS A 110 -8.09 -16.32 4.17
C LYS A 110 -9.25 -15.81 5.04
N SER A 111 -9.26 -14.54 5.40
CA SER A 111 -10.31 -13.93 6.23
C SER A 111 -11.62 -13.62 5.47
N LEU A 112 -11.62 -13.77 4.15
CA LEU A 112 -12.80 -13.49 3.32
C LEU A 112 -13.05 -14.70 2.41
N ASP A 113 -13.65 -15.73 2.91
CA ASP A 113 -13.94 -17.01 2.24
C ASP A 113 -13.91 -16.92 0.70
N LYS A 114 -12.72 -17.21 0.09
CA LYS A 114 -12.43 -17.18 -1.36
C LYS A 114 -12.73 -15.86 -2.09
N LYS A 115 -12.97 -14.76 -1.36
CA LYS A 115 -13.19 -13.42 -1.94
C LYS A 115 -11.95 -12.55 -1.78
N THR A 116 -11.82 -11.58 -2.67
CA THR A 116 -10.83 -10.51 -2.51
C THR A 116 -11.39 -9.38 -1.65
N PRO A 117 -10.55 -8.60 -0.95
CA PRO A 117 -11.00 -7.38 -0.27
C PRO A 117 -11.75 -6.41 -1.19
N TYR A 118 -11.30 -6.30 -2.45
CA TYR A 118 -11.96 -5.49 -3.47
C TYR A 118 -13.38 -5.99 -3.76
N GLU A 119 -13.57 -7.31 -3.90
CA GLU A 119 -14.88 -7.92 -4.15
C GLU A 119 -15.82 -7.75 -2.97
N ALA A 120 -15.31 -7.92 -1.74
CA ALA A 120 -16.08 -7.70 -0.53
C ALA A 120 -16.55 -6.25 -0.37
N TRP A 121 -15.74 -5.29 -0.83
CA TRP A 121 -16.04 -3.87 -0.72
C TRP A 121 -16.97 -3.36 -1.82
N HIS A 122 -16.72 -3.78 -3.07
CA HIS A 122 -17.44 -3.25 -4.25
C HIS A 122 -18.53 -4.19 -4.80
N GLY A 123 -18.71 -5.38 -4.23
CA GLY A 123 -19.69 -6.37 -4.68
C GLY A 123 -19.39 -7.04 -6.03
N LYS A 124 -18.22 -6.79 -6.63
CA LYS A 124 -17.83 -7.33 -7.94
C LYS A 124 -16.36 -7.75 -7.99
N LYS A 125 -16.07 -8.82 -8.73
CA LYS A 125 -14.71 -9.32 -8.91
C LYS A 125 -13.82 -8.28 -9.60
N PRO A 126 -12.57 -8.08 -9.11
CA PRO A 126 -11.63 -7.19 -9.76
C PRO A 126 -11.13 -7.79 -11.08
N LYS A 127 -10.93 -6.94 -12.08
CA LYS A 127 -10.14 -7.30 -13.26
C LYS A 127 -8.65 -7.18 -12.91
N VAL A 128 -7.85 -8.20 -13.24
CA VAL A 128 -6.42 -8.26 -12.92
C VAL A 128 -5.52 -8.33 -14.15
N SER A 129 -6.10 -8.47 -15.35
CA SER A 129 -5.36 -8.58 -16.63
C SER A 129 -4.46 -7.38 -16.96
N HIS A 130 -4.75 -6.23 -16.34
CA HIS A 130 -3.97 -5.00 -16.49
C HIS A 130 -2.79 -4.91 -15.52
N MET A 131 -2.66 -5.85 -14.60
CA MET A 131 -1.55 -5.83 -13.62
C MET A 131 -0.23 -6.09 -14.32
N LYS A 132 0.80 -5.34 -13.88
CA LYS A 132 2.14 -5.34 -14.46
C LYS A 132 3.18 -5.37 -13.36
N THR A 133 4.35 -5.88 -13.69
CA THR A 133 5.48 -6.00 -12.76
C THR A 133 6.03 -4.62 -12.41
N PHE A 134 5.97 -4.25 -11.13
CA PHE A 134 6.49 -2.97 -10.61
C PHE A 134 7.98 -2.82 -10.94
N GLY A 135 8.39 -1.65 -11.42
CA GLY A 135 9.77 -1.35 -11.78
C GLY A 135 10.20 -1.84 -13.16
N CYS A 136 9.33 -2.51 -13.92
CA CYS A 136 9.67 -2.97 -15.27
C CYS A 136 9.82 -1.82 -16.26
N THR A 137 10.51 -2.10 -17.34
CA THR A 137 10.62 -1.18 -18.48
C THR A 137 9.26 -1.04 -19.17
N ALA A 138 8.92 0.19 -19.51
CA ALA A 138 7.72 0.54 -20.26
C ALA A 138 8.05 1.52 -21.38
N TYR A 139 7.50 1.29 -22.56
CA TYR A 139 7.60 2.18 -23.71
C TYR A 139 6.29 2.95 -23.84
N VAL A 140 6.29 4.17 -23.32
CA VAL A 140 5.11 5.04 -23.26
C VAL A 140 5.03 5.85 -24.54
N LYS A 141 3.87 5.85 -25.19
CA LYS A 141 3.65 6.62 -26.41
C LYS A 141 3.93 8.10 -26.18
N ALA A 142 4.80 8.66 -27.01
CA ALA A 142 5.11 10.07 -26.99
C ALA A 142 3.88 10.87 -27.48
N THR A 143 3.47 11.83 -26.66
CA THR A 143 2.36 12.75 -26.98
C THR A 143 2.81 14.17 -26.71
N GLY A 144 2.63 15.06 -27.66
CA GLY A 144 2.97 16.48 -27.47
C GLY A 144 3.10 17.26 -28.80
N PRO A 145 3.02 18.58 -28.72
CA PRO A 145 3.34 19.43 -29.87
C PRO A 145 4.84 19.31 -30.21
N GLY A 146 5.17 19.20 -31.49
CA GLY A 146 6.56 19.13 -31.96
C GLY A 146 7.03 17.74 -32.39
N LEU A 147 6.22 16.70 -32.31
CA LEU A 147 6.51 15.38 -32.87
C LEU A 147 6.46 15.46 -34.41
N ASN A 148 7.63 15.37 -35.06
CA ASN A 148 7.72 15.25 -36.51
C ASN A 148 7.61 13.77 -36.97
N LYS A 149 7.61 13.53 -38.27
CA LYS A 149 7.46 12.17 -38.84
C LYS A 149 8.62 11.23 -38.48
N LEU A 150 9.77 11.76 -38.15
CA LEU A 150 11.00 11.00 -37.84
C LEU A 150 11.30 10.96 -36.33
N SER A 151 10.49 11.62 -35.50
CA SER A 151 10.68 11.59 -34.05
C SER A 151 10.32 10.21 -33.46
N ASP A 152 10.98 9.83 -32.37
CA ASP A 152 10.67 8.65 -31.62
C ASP A 152 9.21 8.66 -31.17
N ARG A 153 8.50 7.55 -31.41
CA ARG A 153 7.08 7.41 -31.11
C ARG A 153 6.80 6.98 -29.68
N SER A 154 7.84 6.60 -28.94
CA SER A 154 7.72 6.18 -27.54
C SER A 154 8.96 6.57 -26.75
N SER A 155 8.77 6.81 -25.47
CA SER A 155 9.85 7.07 -24.51
C SER A 155 9.93 5.91 -23.53
N LYS A 156 11.19 5.47 -23.24
CA LYS A 156 11.48 4.43 -22.26
C LYS A 156 11.33 5.01 -20.87
N MET A 157 10.47 4.40 -20.04
CA MET A 157 10.17 4.84 -18.69
C MET A 157 10.10 3.65 -17.73
N MET A 158 10.17 3.91 -16.44
CA MET A 158 9.98 2.92 -15.40
C MET A 158 8.52 2.90 -14.92
N PHE A 159 7.91 1.72 -14.89
CA PHE A 159 6.56 1.57 -14.33
C PHE A 159 6.60 1.62 -12.80
N ILE A 160 5.83 2.52 -12.19
CA ILE A 160 5.80 2.74 -10.74
C ILE A 160 4.42 2.59 -10.11
N GLY A 161 3.39 2.18 -10.85
CA GLY A 161 2.08 1.87 -10.27
C GLY A 161 0.88 2.31 -11.10
N TYR A 162 -0.26 2.38 -10.43
CA TYR A 162 -1.55 2.62 -11.03
C TYR A 162 -2.10 3.97 -10.60
N GLU A 163 -2.68 4.73 -11.55
CA GLU A 163 -3.33 5.99 -11.21
C GLU A 163 -4.74 5.75 -10.65
N SER A 164 -5.09 6.48 -9.59
CA SER A 164 -6.40 6.37 -8.98
C SER A 164 -7.47 7.11 -9.80
N GLY A 165 -8.65 6.48 -9.95
CA GLY A 165 -9.79 7.10 -10.66
C GLY A 165 -9.70 7.04 -12.18
N THR A 166 -8.63 6.54 -12.77
CA THR A 166 -8.47 6.38 -14.22
C THR A 166 -7.96 4.99 -14.59
N LYS A 167 -7.98 4.65 -15.87
CA LYS A 167 -7.34 3.44 -16.40
C LYS A 167 -5.86 3.68 -16.76
N GLY A 168 -5.25 4.72 -16.19
CA GLY A 168 -3.88 5.10 -16.46
C GLY A 168 -2.87 4.37 -15.56
N TYR A 169 -1.68 4.22 -16.08
CA TYR A 169 -0.50 3.75 -15.36
C TYR A 169 0.40 4.92 -15.01
N ARG A 170 1.12 4.80 -13.90
CA ARG A 170 2.09 5.78 -13.45
C ARG A 170 3.49 5.35 -13.86
N PHE A 171 4.20 6.23 -14.50
CA PHE A 171 5.57 6.01 -14.96
C PHE A 171 6.48 7.08 -14.40
N TYR A 172 7.75 6.73 -14.26
CA TYR A 172 8.81 7.68 -13.99
C TYR A 172 9.74 7.77 -15.19
N ASP A 173 9.82 8.96 -15.73
CA ASP A 173 10.77 9.31 -16.79
C ASP A 173 12.12 9.58 -16.16
N LEU A 174 13.10 8.70 -16.41
CA LEU A 174 14.43 8.78 -15.84
C LEU A 174 15.25 9.94 -16.41
N SER A 175 14.99 10.31 -17.66
CA SER A 175 15.70 11.39 -18.35
C SER A 175 15.20 12.75 -17.86
N ALA A 176 13.89 12.93 -17.84
CA ALA A 176 13.26 14.19 -17.42
C ALA A 176 13.03 14.28 -15.89
N LYS A 177 13.32 13.21 -15.14
CA LYS A 177 13.09 13.09 -13.68
C LYS A 177 11.68 13.52 -13.26
N LYS A 178 10.67 13.09 -14.03
CA LYS A 178 9.28 13.47 -13.81
C LYS A 178 8.34 12.28 -13.84
N LEU A 179 7.21 12.44 -13.16
CA LEU A 179 6.12 11.49 -13.19
C LEU A 179 5.27 11.70 -14.44
N VAL A 180 4.92 10.60 -15.13
CA VAL A 180 4.06 10.61 -16.32
C VAL A 180 2.92 9.64 -16.12
N ILE A 181 1.72 10.03 -16.51
CA ILE A 181 0.54 9.18 -16.49
C ILE A 181 0.13 8.90 -17.93
N SER A 182 0.02 7.64 -18.30
CA SER A 182 -0.42 7.24 -19.63
C SER A 182 -1.15 5.90 -19.59
N ARG A 183 -1.98 5.69 -20.60
CA ARG A 183 -2.64 4.41 -20.87
C ARG A 183 -2.00 3.68 -22.05
N ASP A 184 -1.44 4.44 -22.99
CA ASP A 184 -0.89 3.92 -24.24
C ASP A 184 0.58 3.56 -24.03
N VAL A 185 0.82 2.28 -23.75
CA VAL A 185 2.12 1.77 -23.31
C VAL A 185 2.31 0.30 -23.75
N ILE A 186 3.56 -0.03 -24.06
CA ILE A 186 4.03 -1.41 -24.25
C ILE A 186 4.98 -1.73 -23.10
N PHE A 187 4.71 -2.82 -22.37
CA PHE A 187 5.52 -3.25 -21.22
C PHE A 187 6.52 -4.32 -21.64
N ASP A 188 7.74 -4.20 -21.13
CA ASP A 188 8.73 -5.27 -21.07
C ASP A 188 8.93 -5.66 -19.61
N GLU A 189 8.21 -6.70 -19.17
CA GLU A 189 8.19 -7.15 -17.77
C GLU A 189 9.39 -8.05 -17.42
N ARG A 190 10.20 -8.42 -18.39
CA ARG A 190 11.35 -9.35 -18.21
C ARG A 190 12.57 -8.64 -17.66
N GLN A 191 12.70 -7.35 -17.87
CA GLN A 191 13.87 -6.59 -17.48
C GLN A 191 13.53 -5.41 -16.58
N PRO A 192 14.34 -5.19 -15.52
CA PRO A 192 14.26 -3.97 -14.77
C PRO A 192 14.57 -2.78 -15.69
N CYS A 193 13.96 -1.65 -15.40
CA CYS A 193 14.31 -0.42 -16.08
C CYS A 193 15.69 0.02 -15.58
N ASN A 194 16.76 -0.31 -16.34
CA ASN A 194 18.13 0.03 -15.93
C ASN A 194 18.28 1.54 -15.82
N LEU A 195 18.57 1.98 -14.60
CA LEU A 195 18.91 3.37 -14.27
C LEU A 195 20.31 3.78 -14.74
N THR A 196 21.08 2.83 -15.28
CA THR A 196 22.47 3.02 -15.67
C THR A 196 22.61 3.22 -17.17
N SER A 197 22.45 4.46 -17.60
CA SER A 197 23.39 5.01 -18.57
C SER A 197 24.23 6.07 -17.83
N GLY A 198 25.28 5.63 -17.15
CA GLY A 198 26.33 6.55 -16.69
C GLY A 198 26.72 6.58 -15.21
N VAL A 199 26.50 5.55 -14.40
CA VAL A 199 27.16 5.47 -13.08
C VAL A 199 27.65 4.05 -12.83
N SER A 200 28.98 3.93 -12.73
CA SER A 200 29.69 2.73 -12.31
C SER A 200 29.19 2.23 -10.97
N SER A 201 29.06 0.90 -10.90
CA SER A 201 28.76 0.10 -9.71
C SER A 201 29.51 0.58 -8.46
N SER A 202 28.81 1.16 -7.52
CA SER A 202 29.17 1.10 -6.12
C SER A 202 28.09 0.33 -5.37
N GLU A 203 28.41 -0.88 -4.97
CA GLU A 203 27.60 -1.81 -4.16
C GLU A 203 27.42 -1.36 -2.70
N GLN A 204 27.46 -0.08 -2.41
CA GLN A 204 27.46 0.45 -1.03
C GLN A 204 26.38 1.49 -0.81
N ALA A 205 25.10 1.12 -0.78
CA ALA A 205 24.07 1.98 -0.18
C ALA A 205 22.75 1.25 0.13
N ILE A 206 22.72 -0.07 0.30
CA ILE A 206 21.47 -0.79 0.61
C ILE A 206 21.34 -1.11 2.11
N ASP A 207 22.39 -0.89 2.90
CA ASP A 207 22.42 -1.31 4.32
C ASP A 207 21.88 -0.29 5.35
N SER A 208 21.44 0.89 4.95
CA SER A 208 21.02 1.92 5.91
C SER A 208 19.51 1.99 6.18
N PHE A 209 18.69 1.06 5.66
CA PHE A 209 17.27 0.98 5.97
C PHE A 209 16.93 -0.28 6.76
N ILE A 210 17.71 -0.54 7.84
CA ILE A 210 17.31 -1.52 8.84
C ILE A 210 16.28 -0.84 9.72
N VAL A 211 15.01 -1.20 9.52
CA VAL A 211 14.02 -1.02 10.57
C VAL A 211 14.42 -2.04 11.65
N HIS A 212 15.02 -1.57 12.72
CA HIS A 212 15.27 -2.40 13.90
C HIS A 212 13.92 -2.82 14.45
N TYR A 213 13.50 -4.02 14.14
CA TYR A 213 12.55 -4.76 14.94
C TYR A 213 13.39 -5.41 16.03
N GLU A 214 13.18 -5.05 17.27
CA GLU A 214 13.64 -5.86 18.39
C GLU A 214 12.97 -7.23 18.26
N GLU A 215 13.74 -8.23 17.87
CA GLU A 215 13.36 -9.64 18.01
C GLU A 215 13.30 -9.93 19.51
N THR A 216 12.10 -9.80 20.08
CA THR A 216 11.85 -10.45 21.34
C THR A 216 11.75 -11.95 21.06
N ASP A 217 12.71 -12.69 21.56
CA ASP A 217 12.75 -14.14 21.57
C ASP A 217 11.37 -14.75 21.84
N ARG A 218 10.82 -15.45 20.85
CA ARG A 218 9.62 -16.25 21.03
C ARG A 218 9.98 -17.73 20.90
N ASN A 219 10.08 -18.37 22.04
CA ASN A 219 9.89 -19.81 22.14
C ASN A 219 8.48 -20.17 21.66
N PRO A 220 8.30 -21.19 20.81
CA PRO A 220 6.98 -21.66 20.43
C PRO A 220 6.45 -22.61 21.49
N THR A 221 5.59 -22.14 22.37
CA THR A 221 4.87 -23.02 23.29
C THR A 221 3.37 -22.82 23.15
N THR A 222 2.73 -23.89 22.70
CA THR A 222 1.35 -24.35 22.90
C THR A 222 0.19 -23.49 22.40
N ALA A 223 -0.47 -24.02 21.38
CA ALA A 223 -1.83 -23.70 21.00
C ALA A 223 -2.80 -23.99 22.16
N VAL A 224 -3.52 -23.00 22.62
CA VAL A 224 -4.69 -23.17 23.46
C VAL A 224 -5.91 -22.92 22.57
N ALA A 225 -6.72 -23.98 22.43
CA ALA A 225 -8.04 -23.92 21.82
C ALA A 225 -8.93 -22.99 22.66
N VAL A 226 -9.63 -22.10 22.00
CA VAL A 226 -10.67 -21.28 22.64
C VAL A 226 -11.99 -21.95 22.32
N ASP A 227 -12.60 -22.56 23.35
CA ASP A 227 -13.98 -23.05 23.34
C ASP A 227 -14.96 -21.92 23.11
N ASN A 228 -15.89 -22.13 22.20
CA ASN A 228 -17.09 -21.31 22.06
C ASN A 228 -18.05 -21.63 23.19
N PRO A 229 -18.69 -20.63 23.84
CA PRO A 229 -19.81 -20.92 24.71
C PRO A 229 -21.03 -21.28 23.85
N VAL A 230 -21.55 -22.46 24.12
CA VAL A 230 -22.83 -22.95 23.61
C VAL A 230 -23.96 -22.18 24.36
N ASP A 231 -24.82 -21.54 23.57
CA ASP A 231 -26.10 -21.03 24.05
C ASP A 231 -26.97 -22.22 24.48
N GLY A 232 -27.28 -22.27 25.76
CA GLY A 232 -28.28 -23.19 26.33
C GLY A 232 -29.59 -22.46 26.52
N ASP A 233 -30.60 -22.90 25.76
CA ASP A 233 -32.00 -22.66 26.04
C ASP A 233 -32.41 -23.08 27.46
N GLN A 234 -33.05 -22.16 28.16
CA GLN A 234 -34.34 -22.36 28.82
C GLN A 234 -34.85 -21.03 29.40
#